data_92afbf1b59f02d569e93fcc17b548748
#
_entry.id   92afbf1b59f02d569e93fcc17b548748
#
_cell.length_a   1.000
_cell.length_b   1.000
_cell.length_c   1.000
_cell.angle_alpha   90.00
_cell.angle_beta   90.00
_cell.angle_gamma   90.00
#
_symmetry.space_group_name_H-M   'P 1'
#
loop_
_entity.id
_entity.type
_entity.pdbx_description
1 polymer ?
#
loop_
_entity_poly.entity_id
_entity_poly.type
_entity_poly.pdbx_seq_one_letter_code
_entity_poly.pdbx_strand_id
1 'polypeptide(L)'
;MKKLILKKIMILSDSGKSARQFEFGEHLTLITADDDNSVGKSTLAKMIFWTFGCEPIFSEVWRTLDCTSIIEFEINNAPYIIHRYKNEIKIRHSNGKLHSFPKITGDYSKYFSELVNFNVLLPKKGQLTLETPPPAYYFIPFYIDQKRTWAKPWDSFENLQQYSSWAKPVISYHSGLFIKAHFEVEKDIYVIKRELEEVEKGVTELNNAAIILRQNLIDTDNVLPSTEFIFSVIQESEKNKKNLLEERTNLRVEKIRLESQIKLAKGIISELDKDYIFSVENMEDGDIECPTCGTIHENSIAHRTSILIDMELAKNQLESLESEVNGIINLLVIKDEEITEQSNKSERSYNNVIESDSNALISFTNDKFEKRVHEINSKKNITIEIKKSEEKTAKKSQSDLLSKEQKNEIKQSFADRLSKYITKLKVNVDISKIKSPLDYKKIYEVGGAAEDARAVLGYYLAIYEQVADSCEEALPPLVIDTPNQQEQASGNYTNIIKSISDGINNDRQYVICAMEHKALEQIKTNAQVIKLDARKILLQDQYEKISKLRNEVIFD
;
A
#
# COMPACT_ATOMS: atom_id res chain seq x y z
N MET A 1 -10.25 -2.03 19.00
CA MET A 1 -10.42 -1.29 17.73
C MET A 1 -10.04 0.16 17.93
N LYS A 2 -9.14 0.68 17.11
CA LYS A 2 -8.80 2.11 17.08
C LYS A 2 -9.97 2.89 16.47
N LYS A 3 -10.26 4.10 16.95
CA LYS A 3 -11.40 4.92 16.48
C LYS A 3 -10.92 6.33 16.15
N LEU A 4 -11.44 6.89 15.06
CA LEU A 4 -11.39 8.31 14.77
C LEU A 4 -12.80 8.88 15.02
N ILE A 5 -12.94 9.76 16.01
CA ILE A 5 -14.22 10.33 16.45
C ILE A 5 -14.21 11.82 16.16
N LEU A 6 -15.18 12.29 15.39
CA LEU A 6 -15.41 13.72 15.17
C LEU A 6 -16.08 14.34 16.39
N LYS A 7 -15.59 15.48 16.87
CA LYS A 7 -16.20 16.25 17.96
C LYS A 7 -16.86 17.51 17.44
N LYS A 8 -16.15 18.29 16.64
CA LYS A 8 -16.64 19.59 16.17
C LYS A 8 -16.04 19.94 14.81
N ILE A 9 -16.81 20.63 13.99
CA ILE A 9 -16.34 21.30 12.78
C ILE A 9 -16.67 22.78 12.82
N MET A 10 -15.70 23.62 12.45
CA MET A 10 -15.86 25.05 12.27
C MET A 10 -15.51 25.38 10.82
N ILE A 11 -16.39 26.10 10.14
CA ILE A 11 -16.22 26.52 8.74
C ILE A 11 -16.38 28.03 8.69
N LEU A 12 -15.46 28.72 8.00
CA LEU A 12 -15.52 30.16 7.86
C LEU A 12 -15.04 30.60 6.46
N SER A 13 -15.57 31.74 6.00
CA SER A 13 -15.16 32.47 4.82
C SER A 13 -14.78 33.89 5.21
N ASP A 14 -13.54 34.26 4.97
CA ASP A 14 -13.04 35.60 5.31
C ASP A 14 -13.59 36.66 4.34
N SER A 15 -13.75 36.33 3.07
CA SER A 15 -14.37 37.20 2.07
C SER A 15 -15.88 37.41 2.32
N GLY A 16 -16.57 36.35 2.74
CA GLY A 16 -17.99 36.37 3.04
C GLY A 16 -18.33 36.89 4.44
N LYS A 17 -17.33 37.14 5.31
CA LYS A 17 -17.52 37.48 6.73
C LYS A 17 -18.58 36.63 7.39
N SER A 18 -18.52 35.32 7.16
CA SER A 18 -19.51 34.37 7.65
C SER A 18 -18.84 33.08 8.14
N ALA A 19 -19.39 32.49 9.17
CA ALA A 19 -18.87 31.26 9.76
C ALA A 19 -19.99 30.48 10.43
N ARG A 20 -19.75 29.20 10.67
CA ARG A 20 -20.62 28.37 11.52
C ARG A 20 -19.82 27.22 12.12
N GLN A 21 -20.19 26.82 13.34
CA GLN A 21 -19.70 25.62 14.01
C GLN A 21 -20.81 24.59 14.19
N PHE A 22 -20.42 23.33 14.19
CA PHE A 22 -21.32 22.20 14.42
C PHE A 22 -20.62 21.19 15.32
N GLU A 23 -21.37 20.62 16.26
CA GLU A 23 -20.88 19.59 17.18
C GLU A 23 -21.48 18.23 16.81
N PHE A 24 -20.65 17.20 16.85
CA PHE A 24 -21.06 15.84 16.52
C PHE A 24 -21.30 15.02 17.79
N GLY A 25 -22.33 14.19 17.76
CA GLY A 25 -22.59 13.21 18.81
C GLY A 25 -21.55 12.08 18.81
N GLU A 26 -21.36 11.47 19.95
CA GLU A 26 -20.37 10.39 20.10
C GLU A 26 -20.67 9.16 19.24
N HIS A 27 -21.96 8.84 19.05
CA HIS A 27 -22.38 7.65 18.31
C HIS A 27 -23.16 7.99 17.04
N LEU A 28 -24.07 8.94 17.13
CA LEU A 28 -24.95 9.30 16.02
C LEU A 28 -25.16 10.80 15.94
N THR A 29 -24.93 11.35 14.75
CA THR A 29 -25.34 12.71 14.40
C THR A 29 -26.34 12.66 13.26
N LEU A 30 -27.48 13.30 13.42
CA LEU A 30 -28.48 13.48 12.37
C LEU A 30 -28.47 14.95 11.92
N ILE A 31 -28.02 15.18 10.69
CA ILE A 31 -28.07 16.49 10.03
C ILE A 31 -29.36 16.54 9.22
N THR A 32 -30.27 17.40 9.63
CA THR A 32 -31.61 17.46 9.02
C THR A 32 -32.01 18.88 8.68
N ALA A 33 -33.03 18.99 7.85
CA ALA A 33 -33.72 20.22 7.51
C ALA A 33 -35.19 19.95 7.24
N ASP A 34 -36.00 20.97 7.37
CA ASP A 34 -37.41 20.91 6.98
C ASP A 34 -37.53 20.71 5.45
N ASP A 35 -38.49 21.27 4.79
CA ASP A 35 -38.82 21.01 3.40
C ASP A 35 -37.84 21.60 2.35
N ASP A 36 -36.73 22.23 2.74
CA ASP A 36 -35.75 22.82 1.81
C ASP A 36 -34.53 21.92 1.59
N ASN A 37 -34.31 21.51 0.34
CA ASN A 37 -33.16 20.71 -0.09
C ASN A 37 -31.85 21.51 -0.20
N SER A 38 -31.89 22.86 -0.17
CA SER A 38 -30.76 23.74 -0.52
C SER A 38 -30.04 24.34 0.69
N VAL A 39 -30.28 23.82 1.90
CA VAL A 39 -29.74 24.38 3.16
C VAL A 39 -28.28 24.00 3.48
N GLY A 40 -27.65 23.14 2.69
CA GLY A 40 -26.23 22.82 2.83
C GLY A 40 -25.88 21.54 3.62
N LYS A 41 -26.83 20.60 3.83
CA LYS A 41 -26.56 19.28 4.46
C LYS A 41 -25.38 18.55 3.83
N SER A 42 -25.48 18.34 2.51
CA SER A 42 -24.40 17.67 1.75
C SER A 42 -23.11 18.49 1.72
N THR A 43 -23.18 19.83 1.81
CA THR A 43 -22.01 20.67 1.91
C THR A 43 -21.28 20.43 3.25
N LEU A 44 -22.02 20.34 4.36
CA LEU A 44 -21.44 20.04 5.66
C LEU A 44 -20.77 18.66 5.66
N ALA A 45 -21.44 17.62 5.14
CA ALA A 45 -20.85 16.29 5.01
C ALA A 45 -19.54 16.31 4.17
N LYS A 46 -19.54 17.04 3.06
CA LYS A 46 -18.36 17.20 2.18
C LYS A 46 -17.22 17.94 2.89
N MET A 47 -17.53 18.95 3.68
CA MET A 47 -16.52 19.72 4.42
C MET A 47 -15.79 18.88 5.47
N ILE A 48 -16.42 17.87 6.04
CA ILE A 48 -15.74 16.91 6.93
C ILE A 48 -14.54 16.30 6.18
N PHE A 49 -14.79 15.68 5.04
CA PHE A 49 -13.75 14.99 4.27
C PHE A 49 -12.76 15.95 3.62
N TRP A 50 -13.26 17.10 3.14
CA TRP A 50 -12.40 18.12 2.58
C TRP A 50 -11.35 18.58 3.59
N THR A 51 -11.74 18.79 4.84
CA THR A 51 -10.81 19.21 5.89
C THR A 51 -9.67 18.20 6.11
N PHE A 52 -9.96 16.91 5.99
CA PHE A 52 -8.94 15.86 6.06
C PHE A 52 -8.08 15.69 4.79
N GLY A 53 -8.32 16.46 3.75
CA GLY A 53 -7.52 16.40 2.51
C GLY A 53 -8.14 15.56 1.39
N CYS A 54 -9.43 15.21 1.49
CA CYS A 54 -10.17 14.63 0.37
C CYS A 54 -10.66 15.73 -0.59
N GLU A 55 -11.03 15.35 -1.82
CA GLU A 55 -11.58 16.26 -2.82
C GLU A 55 -13.01 15.83 -3.20
N PRO A 56 -14.03 16.14 -2.37
CA PRO A 56 -15.42 15.93 -2.73
C PRO A 56 -15.89 16.97 -3.77
N ILE A 57 -16.90 16.62 -4.55
CA ILE A 57 -17.45 17.52 -5.58
C ILE A 57 -18.36 18.56 -4.93
N PHE A 58 -17.92 19.80 -4.89
CA PHE A 58 -18.72 20.95 -4.47
C PHE A 58 -19.46 21.60 -5.66
N SER A 59 -20.49 22.39 -5.35
CA SER A 59 -21.12 23.30 -6.31
C SER A 59 -20.14 24.42 -6.70
N GLU A 60 -20.35 25.02 -7.88
CA GLU A 60 -19.52 26.15 -8.34
C GLU A 60 -19.53 27.31 -7.36
N VAL A 61 -20.71 27.64 -6.81
CA VAL A 61 -20.84 28.71 -5.80
C VAL A 61 -19.98 28.45 -4.58
N TRP A 62 -19.88 27.18 -4.10
CA TRP A 62 -19.06 26.86 -2.95
C TRP A 62 -17.56 26.90 -3.29
N ARG A 63 -17.18 26.53 -4.48
CA ARG A 63 -15.78 26.55 -4.96
C ARG A 63 -15.20 27.96 -5.05
N THR A 64 -16.05 28.98 -5.27
CA THR A 64 -15.61 30.38 -5.33
C THR A 64 -15.39 31.02 -3.96
N LEU A 65 -15.88 30.39 -2.89
CA LEU A 65 -15.66 30.87 -1.52
C LEU A 65 -14.26 30.51 -1.04
N ASP A 66 -13.63 31.42 -0.32
CA ASP A 66 -12.34 31.22 0.33
C ASP A 66 -12.49 30.47 1.67
N CYS A 67 -13.13 29.31 1.65
CA CYS A 67 -13.42 28.60 2.88
C CYS A 67 -12.18 28.08 3.58
N THR A 68 -12.16 28.29 4.90
CA THR A 68 -11.27 27.66 5.85
C THR A 68 -12.10 26.71 6.72
N SER A 69 -11.57 25.55 7.04
CA SER A 69 -12.24 24.61 7.93
C SER A 69 -11.30 24.06 9.00
N ILE A 70 -11.86 23.85 10.19
CA ILE A 70 -11.18 23.30 11.36
C ILE A 70 -12.03 22.16 11.90
N ILE A 71 -11.43 20.99 12.16
CA ILE A 71 -12.09 19.87 12.83
C ILE A 71 -11.33 19.54 14.12
N GLU A 72 -12.08 19.46 15.21
CA GLU A 72 -11.64 18.82 16.44
C GLU A 72 -12.07 17.35 16.39
N PHE A 73 -11.13 16.44 16.59
CA PHE A 73 -11.37 15.00 16.54
C PHE A 73 -10.46 14.26 17.51
N GLU A 74 -10.79 13.02 17.78
CA GLU A 74 -9.99 12.14 18.62
C GLU A 74 -9.57 10.89 17.85
N ILE A 75 -8.36 10.42 18.12
CA ILE A 75 -7.94 9.07 17.74
C ILE A 75 -7.55 8.34 19.02
N ASN A 76 -8.26 7.27 19.36
CA ASN A 76 -8.07 6.52 20.60
C ASN A 76 -8.08 7.42 21.85
N ASN A 77 -9.04 8.32 21.94
CA ASN A 77 -9.20 9.32 23.01
C ASN A 77 -8.08 10.38 23.08
N ALA A 78 -7.11 10.37 22.17
CA ALA A 78 -6.14 11.46 22.05
C ALA A 78 -6.74 12.56 21.17
N PRO A 79 -6.86 13.81 21.66
CA PRO A 79 -7.46 14.89 20.89
C PRO A 79 -6.46 15.49 19.88
N TYR A 80 -7.00 15.85 18.74
CA TYR A 80 -6.32 16.50 17.63
C TYR A 80 -7.20 17.60 17.06
N ILE A 81 -6.54 18.60 16.45
CA ILE A 81 -7.21 19.64 15.70
C ILE A 81 -6.56 19.69 14.31
N ILE A 82 -7.37 19.57 13.28
CA ILE A 82 -6.93 19.74 11.89
C ILE A 82 -7.54 21.01 11.32
N HIS A 83 -6.73 21.77 10.63
CA HIS A 83 -7.10 22.97 9.90
C HIS A 83 -6.72 22.81 8.45
N ARG A 84 -7.64 23.18 7.53
CA ARG A 84 -7.36 23.27 6.10
C ARG A 84 -7.76 24.61 5.54
N TYR A 85 -6.82 25.21 4.79
CA TYR A 85 -7.06 26.34 3.90
C TYR A 85 -6.48 26.01 2.52
N LYS A 86 -7.30 25.91 1.49
CA LYS A 86 -6.89 25.45 0.15
C LYS A 86 -6.15 24.10 0.22
N ASN A 87 -4.87 24.09 -0.15
CA ASN A 87 -4.01 22.90 -0.11
C ASN A 87 -3.16 22.81 1.15
N GLU A 88 -3.11 23.86 1.97
CA GLU A 88 -2.38 23.86 3.22
C GLU A 88 -3.18 23.16 4.31
N ILE A 89 -2.52 22.24 5.01
CA ILE A 89 -3.09 21.54 6.16
C ILE A 89 -2.18 21.74 7.37
N LYS A 90 -2.79 22.03 8.51
CA LYS A 90 -2.10 22.08 9.80
C LYS A 90 -2.77 21.11 10.76
N ILE A 91 -2.00 20.34 11.50
CA ILE A 91 -2.50 19.46 12.56
C ILE A 91 -1.81 19.80 13.86
N ARG A 92 -2.62 20.08 14.89
CA ARG A 92 -2.18 20.29 16.27
C ARG A 92 -2.51 19.05 17.10
N HIS A 93 -1.52 18.58 17.83
CA HIS A 93 -1.67 17.50 18.80
C HIS A 93 -2.08 18.03 20.18
N SER A 94 -2.56 17.16 21.06
CA SER A 94 -2.88 17.45 22.46
C SER A 94 -1.71 18.03 23.27
N ASN A 95 -0.48 17.70 22.89
CA ASN A 95 0.74 18.23 23.52
C ASN A 95 1.16 19.60 22.98
N GLY A 96 0.33 20.25 22.17
CA GLY A 96 0.60 21.56 21.56
C GLY A 96 1.45 21.53 20.30
N LYS A 97 2.04 20.38 19.93
CA LYS A 97 2.88 20.28 18.73
C LYS A 97 2.06 20.51 17.46
N LEU A 98 2.47 21.47 16.65
CA LEU A 98 1.86 21.84 15.38
C LEU A 98 2.69 21.30 14.21
N HIS A 99 2.03 20.57 13.30
CA HIS A 99 2.59 20.13 12.02
C HIS A 99 1.91 20.89 10.89
N SER A 100 2.69 21.47 9.98
CA SER A 100 2.20 22.22 8.82
C SER A 100 2.65 21.55 7.52
N PHE A 101 1.73 21.41 6.59
CA PHE A 101 1.94 20.75 5.31
C PHE A 101 1.40 21.63 4.18
N PRO A 102 2.26 22.07 3.23
CA PRO A 102 1.85 22.99 2.16
C PRO A 102 1.01 22.31 1.05
N LYS A 103 0.91 20.98 1.07
CA LYS A 103 0.17 20.20 0.08
C LYS A 103 -0.38 18.90 0.68
N ILE A 104 -1.45 18.40 0.09
CA ILE A 104 -2.17 17.20 0.54
C ILE A 104 -1.39 15.90 0.26
N THR A 105 -0.55 15.89 -0.79
CA THR A 105 0.24 14.71 -1.19
C THR A 105 1.63 14.71 -0.54
N GLY A 106 2.30 13.57 -0.54
CA GLY A 106 3.66 13.45 -0.01
C GLY A 106 3.69 13.38 1.52
N ASP A 107 4.29 14.36 2.18
CA ASP A 107 4.55 14.29 3.62
C ASP A 107 3.28 14.30 4.46
N TYR A 108 2.25 15.06 4.05
CA TYR A 108 0.96 14.99 4.72
C TYR A 108 0.31 13.61 4.58
N SER A 109 0.30 13.04 3.38
CA SER A 109 -0.26 11.70 3.17
C SER A 109 0.42 10.65 4.04
N LYS A 110 1.75 10.69 4.17
CA LYS A 110 2.52 9.79 5.05
C LYS A 110 2.14 9.99 6.50
N TYR A 111 2.18 11.25 6.96
CA TYR A 111 1.85 11.59 8.33
C TYR A 111 0.42 11.16 8.72
N PHE A 112 -0.56 11.44 7.85
CA PHE A 112 -1.94 11.04 8.08
C PHE A 112 -2.10 9.51 8.09
N SER A 113 -1.45 8.82 7.17
CA SER A 113 -1.43 7.35 7.09
C SER A 113 -0.90 6.72 8.38
N GLU A 114 0.20 7.23 8.91
CA GLU A 114 0.77 6.79 10.20
C GLU A 114 -0.19 7.08 11.36
N LEU A 115 -0.80 8.27 11.39
CA LEU A 115 -1.73 8.70 12.43
C LEU A 115 -2.94 7.76 12.55
N VAL A 116 -3.52 7.36 11.41
CA VAL A 116 -4.70 6.47 11.36
C VAL A 116 -4.34 5.00 11.16
N ASN A 117 -3.06 4.66 11.06
CA ASN A 117 -2.55 3.31 10.76
C ASN A 117 -3.05 2.74 9.42
N PHE A 118 -3.15 3.58 8.38
CA PHE A 118 -3.55 3.18 7.04
C PHE A 118 -2.33 2.86 6.19
N ASN A 119 -1.94 1.59 6.07
CA ASN A 119 -0.65 1.16 5.54
C ASN A 119 -0.64 0.86 4.02
N VAL A 120 -1.62 1.37 3.27
CA VAL A 120 -1.70 1.15 1.82
C VAL A 120 -0.62 1.92 1.09
N LEU A 121 0.03 1.24 0.14
CA LEU A 121 0.93 1.83 -0.83
C LEU A 121 0.38 1.61 -2.23
N LEU A 122 0.42 2.62 -3.07
CA LEU A 122 -0.11 2.56 -4.44
C LEU A 122 0.95 2.92 -5.47
N PRO A 123 0.95 2.24 -6.63
CA PRO A 123 1.88 2.52 -7.71
C PRO A 123 1.54 3.85 -8.40
N LYS A 124 2.51 4.74 -8.45
CA LYS A 124 2.37 5.98 -9.20
C LYS A 124 2.28 5.72 -10.69
N LYS A 125 1.34 6.37 -11.35
CA LYS A 125 1.12 6.18 -12.78
C LYS A 125 2.37 6.57 -13.59
N GLY A 126 2.86 5.62 -14.41
CA GLY A 126 4.03 5.84 -15.27
C GLY A 126 5.39 5.81 -14.54
N GLN A 127 5.45 5.38 -13.30
CA GLN A 127 6.69 5.25 -12.52
C GLN A 127 6.72 3.93 -11.76
N LEU A 128 7.92 3.35 -11.60
CA LEU A 128 8.14 2.18 -10.72
C LEU A 128 8.39 2.63 -9.27
N THR A 129 7.46 3.42 -8.73
CA THR A 129 7.50 3.89 -7.36
C THR A 129 6.17 3.65 -6.66
N LEU A 130 6.24 3.26 -5.40
CA LEU A 130 5.09 3.18 -4.52
C LEU A 130 5.03 4.44 -3.65
N GLU A 131 3.84 5.00 -3.52
CA GLU A 131 3.60 6.18 -2.68
C GLU A 131 2.45 5.91 -1.71
N THR A 132 2.51 6.54 -0.56
CA THR A 132 1.37 6.60 0.36
C THR A 132 0.29 7.48 -0.26
N PRO A 133 -0.91 6.95 -0.50
CA PRO A 133 -1.97 7.71 -1.15
C PRO A 133 -2.56 8.77 -0.21
N PRO A 134 -3.17 9.84 -0.76
CA PRO A 134 -3.88 10.85 0.02
C PRO A 134 -5.04 10.27 0.84
N PRO A 135 -5.53 10.99 1.88
CA PRO A 135 -6.60 10.54 2.77
C PRO A 135 -7.89 10.09 2.07
N ALA A 136 -8.13 10.52 0.84
CA ALA A 136 -9.30 10.10 0.06
C ALA A 136 -9.41 8.57 -0.08
N TYR A 137 -8.28 7.85 -0.17
CA TYR A 137 -8.27 6.38 -0.28
C TYR A 137 -8.55 5.68 1.06
N TYR A 138 -8.27 6.34 2.17
CA TYR A 138 -8.67 5.89 3.50
C TYR A 138 -10.16 6.13 3.74
N PHE A 139 -10.69 7.30 3.39
CA PHE A 139 -12.07 7.66 3.69
C PHE A 139 -13.10 7.12 2.69
N ILE A 140 -12.68 6.59 1.55
CA ILE A 140 -13.60 6.21 0.46
C ILE A 140 -14.68 5.18 0.85
N PRO A 141 -14.46 4.19 1.74
CA PRO A 141 -15.53 3.27 2.17
C PRO A 141 -16.45 3.86 3.26
N PHE A 142 -16.12 5.04 3.79
CA PHE A 142 -16.82 5.66 4.92
C PHE A 142 -17.66 6.87 4.53
N TYR A 143 -17.74 7.17 3.24
CA TYR A 143 -18.57 8.25 2.74
C TYR A 143 -19.44 7.82 1.56
N ILE A 144 -20.75 7.82 1.80
CA ILE A 144 -21.75 7.61 0.76
C ILE A 144 -22.21 8.98 0.29
N ASP A 145 -21.60 9.47 -0.81
CA ASP A 145 -21.90 10.78 -1.41
C ASP A 145 -23.26 10.78 -2.13
N GLN A 146 -23.99 11.87 -2.03
CA GLN A 146 -25.33 12.02 -2.57
C GLN A 146 -25.46 11.69 -4.07
N LYS A 147 -24.46 11.99 -4.89
CA LYS A 147 -24.57 11.92 -6.35
C LYS A 147 -23.86 10.72 -6.98
N ARG A 148 -22.65 10.43 -6.55
CA ARG A 148 -21.76 9.49 -7.25
C ARG A 148 -21.80 8.09 -6.65
N THR A 149 -21.70 8.00 -5.36
CA THR A 149 -21.53 6.70 -4.68
C THR A 149 -22.77 5.81 -4.81
N TRP A 150 -23.96 6.40 -4.83
CA TRP A 150 -25.20 5.67 -5.05
C TRP A 150 -25.29 5.02 -6.43
N ALA A 151 -24.63 5.61 -7.44
CA ALA A 151 -24.59 5.07 -8.79
C ALA A 151 -23.36 4.14 -8.99
N LYS A 152 -22.26 4.42 -8.30
CA LYS A 152 -21.02 3.67 -8.44
C LYS A 152 -20.28 3.63 -7.11
N PRO A 153 -20.25 2.47 -6.42
CA PRO A 153 -19.47 2.31 -5.19
C PRO A 153 -18.00 2.69 -5.39
N TRP A 154 -17.35 3.17 -4.33
CA TRP A 154 -15.94 3.57 -4.32
C TRP A 154 -15.62 4.78 -5.22
N ASP A 155 -16.55 5.70 -5.39
CA ASP A 155 -16.37 6.89 -6.23
C ASP A 155 -16.80 8.19 -5.52
N SER A 156 -16.51 8.33 -4.21
CA SER A 156 -16.94 9.46 -3.39
C SER A 156 -16.12 10.73 -3.60
N PHE A 157 -14.90 10.63 -4.16
CA PHE A 157 -13.96 11.74 -4.28
C PHE A 157 -13.42 11.90 -5.69
N GLU A 158 -12.95 13.11 -6.01
CA GLU A 158 -12.22 13.41 -7.27
C GLU A 158 -10.76 12.93 -7.16
N ASN A 159 -10.06 12.93 -8.30
CA ASN A 159 -8.62 12.67 -8.41
C ASN A 159 -8.14 11.25 -8.00
N LEU A 160 -9.04 10.27 -7.89
CA LEU A 160 -8.65 8.90 -7.57
C LEU A 160 -7.87 8.21 -8.72
N GLN A 161 -7.84 8.78 -9.93
CA GLN A 161 -7.18 8.21 -11.10
C GLN A 161 -5.66 8.49 -11.16
N GLN A 162 -5.11 9.18 -10.16
CA GLN A 162 -3.67 9.46 -10.09
C GLN A 162 -2.82 8.19 -9.86
N TYR A 163 -3.42 7.14 -9.27
CA TYR A 163 -2.80 5.83 -9.12
C TYR A 163 -3.46 4.82 -10.03
N SER A 164 -2.63 4.04 -10.74
CA SER A 164 -3.13 2.94 -11.55
C SER A 164 -3.62 1.79 -10.68
N SER A 165 -4.77 1.21 -11.05
CA SER A 165 -5.29 -0.01 -10.40
C SER A 165 -5.47 0.08 -8.87
N TRP A 166 -5.75 1.25 -8.34
CA TRP A 166 -5.87 1.51 -6.90
C TRP A 166 -6.99 0.72 -6.20
N ALA A 167 -8.07 0.40 -6.92
CA ALA A 167 -9.28 -0.15 -6.30
C ALA A 167 -9.04 -1.50 -5.61
N LYS A 168 -8.31 -2.42 -6.28
CA LYS A 168 -8.04 -3.74 -5.72
C LYS A 168 -7.24 -3.68 -4.41
N PRO A 169 -6.08 -3.02 -4.33
CA PRO A 169 -5.32 -2.96 -3.07
C PRO A 169 -6.08 -2.23 -1.96
N VAL A 170 -6.78 -1.12 -2.25
CA VAL A 170 -7.54 -0.36 -1.25
C VAL A 170 -8.71 -1.18 -0.71
N ILE A 171 -9.53 -1.77 -1.58
CA ILE A 171 -10.67 -2.60 -1.17
C ILE A 171 -10.18 -3.84 -0.39
N SER A 172 -9.09 -4.47 -0.85
CA SER A 172 -8.54 -5.64 -0.17
C SER A 172 -8.00 -5.30 1.21
N TYR A 173 -7.39 -4.13 1.39
CA TYR A 173 -6.92 -3.68 2.70
C TYR A 173 -8.09 -3.43 3.64
N HIS A 174 -9.04 -2.58 3.28
CA HIS A 174 -10.22 -2.29 4.09
C HIS A 174 -11.08 -3.52 4.42
N SER A 175 -11.02 -4.56 3.60
CA SER A 175 -11.74 -5.80 3.87
C SER A 175 -10.95 -6.85 4.64
N GLY A 176 -9.68 -6.58 4.98
CA GLY A 176 -8.80 -7.51 5.67
C GLY A 176 -8.18 -8.60 4.78
N LEU A 177 -8.41 -8.56 3.45
CA LEU A 177 -7.78 -9.49 2.49
C LEU A 177 -6.30 -9.18 2.26
N PHE A 178 -5.86 -7.94 2.50
CA PHE A 178 -4.48 -7.50 2.54
C PHE A 178 -4.19 -6.90 3.90
N ILE A 179 -3.11 -7.37 4.52
CA ILE A 179 -2.61 -6.87 5.80
C ILE A 179 -1.41 -5.93 5.57
N LYS A 180 -0.93 -5.24 6.58
CA LYS A 180 0.23 -4.34 6.51
C LYS A 180 1.44 -5.01 5.85
N ALA A 181 1.77 -6.24 6.25
CA ALA A 181 2.89 -7.01 5.68
C ALA A 181 2.80 -7.19 4.16
N HIS A 182 1.58 -7.20 3.57
CA HIS A 182 1.40 -7.26 2.13
C HIS A 182 2.08 -6.07 1.42
N PHE A 183 1.92 -4.86 1.96
CA PHE A 183 2.50 -3.64 1.37
C PHE A 183 3.98 -3.48 1.68
N GLU A 184 4.48 -4.07 2.78
CA GLU A 184 5.91 -4.15 3.06
C GLU A 184 6.61 -5.01 2.01
N VAL A 185 6.09 -6.21 1.73
CA VAL A 185 6.62 -7.08 0.65
C VAL A 185 6.42 -6.44 -0.73
N GLU A 186 5.30 -5.75 -0.98
CA GLU A 186 5.07 -5.02 -2.24
C GLU A 186 6.15 -3.96 -2.48
N LYS A 187 6.59 -3.27 -1.43
CA LYS A 187 7.70 -2.31 -1.51
C LYS A 187 9.00 -2.99 -1.95
N ASP A 188 9.31 -4.16 -1.38
CA ASP A 188 10.50 -4.92 -1.75
C ASP A 188 10.43 -5.39 -3.21
N ILE A 189 9.26 -5.86 -3.66
CA ILE A 189 9.02 -6.23 -5.07
C ILE A 189 9.27 -5.04 -6.01
N TYR A 190 8.85 -3.82 -5.63
CA TYR A 190 9.10 -2.64 -6.45
C TYR A 190 10.57 -2.22 -6.49
N VAL A 191 11.32 -2.42 -5.40
CA VAL A 191 12.78 -2.22 -5.38
C VAL A 191 13.44 -3.19 -6.36
N ILE A 192 13.10 -4.49 -6.28
CA ILE A 192 13.64 -5.52 -7.17
C ILE A 192 13.32 -5.21 -8.65
N LYS A 193 12.09 -4.80 -8.95
CA LYS A 193 11.67 -4.42 -10.32
C LYS A 193 12.48 -3.24 -10.86
N ARG A 194 12.73 -2.21 -10.04
CA ARG A 194 13.54 -1.07 -10.44
C ARG A 194 14.98 -1.47 -10.74
N GLU A 195 15.58 -2.28 -9.88
CA GLU A 195 16.94 -2.81 -10.09
C GLU A 195 17.01 -3.67 -11.35
N LEU A 196 15.98 -4.48 -11.62
CA LEU A 196 15.87 -5.28 -12.83
C LEU A 196 15.82 -4.39 -14.08
N GLU A 197 14.98 -3.35 -14.09
CA GLU A 197 14.88 -2.41 -15.21
C GLU A 197 16.20 -1.68 -15.45
N GLU A 198 16.92 -1.27 -14.40
CA GLU A 198 18.23 -0.64 -14.52
C GLU A 198 19.27 -1.58 -15.16
N VAL A 199 19.27 -2.86 -14.78
CA VAL A 199 20.20 -3.85 -15.38
C VAL A 199 19.82 -4.15 -16.83
N GLU A 200 18.54 -4.33 -17.17
CA GLU A 200 18.06 -4.58 -18.53
C GLU A 200 18.36 -3.38 -19.45
N LYS A 201 18.16 -2.16 -18.96
CA LYS A 201 18.54 -0.95 -19.67
C LYS A 201 20.05 -0.91 -19.93
N GLY A 202 20.87 -1.23 -18.93
CA GLY A 202 22.32 -1.30 -19.09
C GLY A 202 22.80 -2.40 -20.05
N VAL A 203 22.04 -3.50 -20.23
CA VAL A 203 22.30 -4.51 -21.29
C VAL A 203 22.01 -3.91 -22.67
N THR A 204 20.89 -3.22 -22.81
CA THR A 204 20.49 -2.58 -24.07
C THR A 204 21.49 -1.50 -24.50
N GLU A 205 21.91 -0.64 -23.58
CA GLU A 205 22.91 0.40 -23.82
C GLU A 205 24.27 -0.19 -24.23
N LEU A 206 24.71 -1.26 -23.54
CA LEU A 206 25.95 -1.95 -23.89
C LEU A 206 25.89 -2.56 -25.30
N ASN A 207 24.79 -3.22 -25.65
CA ASN A 207 24.60 -3.82 -26.97
C ASN A 207 24.57 -2.75 -28.08
N ASN A 208 23.90 -1.62 -27.86
CA ASN A 208 23.89 -0.50 -28.80
C ASN A 208 25.28 0.10 -28.97
N ALA A 209 26.03 0.31 -27.90
CA ALA A 209 27.40 0.77 -27.95
C ALA A 209 28.30 -0.23 -28.68
N ALA A 210 28.14 -1.53 -28.45
CA ALA A 210 28.88 -2.58 -29.16
C ALA A 210 28.60 -2.59 -30.66
N ILE A 211 27.34 -2.37 -31.09
CA ILE A 211 26.98 -2.27 -32.51
C ILE A 211 27.70 -1.08 -33.16
N ILE A 212 27.67 0.10 -32.52
CA ILE A 212 28.34 1.30 -33.05
C ILE A 212 29.85 1.08 -33.16
N LEU A 213 30.46 0.46 -32.15
CA LEU A 213 31.90 0.17 -32.18
C LEU A 213 32.26 -0.85 -33.24
N ARG A 214 31.46 -1.92 -33.45
CA ARG A 214 31.67 -2.90 -34.52
C ARG A 214 31.67 -2.26 -35.92
N GLN A 215 30.80 -1.29 -36.15
CA GLN A 215 30.74 -0.57 -37.43
C GLN A 215 32.01 0.26 -37.71
N ASN A 216 32.78 0.59 -36.67
CA ASN A 216 34.02 1.37 -36.77
C ASN A 216 35.29 0.52 -36.59
N LEU A 217 35.15 -0.79 -36.34
CA LEU A 217 36.30 -1.70 -36.29
C LEU A 217 36.82 -1.99 -37.69
N ILE A 218 38.14 -2.06 -37.83
CA ILE A 218 38.83 -2.28 -39.12
C ILE A 218 38.62 -3.74 -39.52
N ASP A 219 38.23 -3.95 -40.79
CA ASP A 219 38.06 -5.27 -41.39
C ASP A 219 39.43 -5.91 -41.67
N THR A 220 39.67 -7.12 -41.14
CA THR A 220 41.00 -7.76 -41.15
C THR A 220 41.04 -9.07 -41.95
N ASP A 221 40.37 -9.12 -43.09
CA ASP A 221 40.32 -10.35 -43.92
C ASP A 221 41.66 -10.84 -44.48
N ASN A 222 42.76 -10.13 -44.24
CA ASN A 222 44.11 -10.46 -44.76
C ASN A 222 45.12 -10.74 -43.63
N VAL A 223 45.04 -11.90 -42.97
CA VAL A 223 46.08 -12.36 -42.03
C VAL A 223 47.09 -13.27 -42.72
N LEU A 224 48.40 -12.94 -42.61
CA LEU A 224 49.51 -13.71 -43.22
C LEU A 224 49.73 -15.06 -42.45
N PRO A 225 50.10 -16.14 -43.15
CA PRO A 225 50.25 -17.51 -42.60
C PRO A 225 51.33 -17.67 -41.51
N SER A 226 52.26 -16.74 -41.36
CA SER A 226 53.35 -16.80 -40.35
C SER A 226 52.88 -16.53 -38.91
N THR A 227 51.65 -16.04 -38.71
CA THR A 227 51.10 -15.72 -37.39
C THR A 227 50.20 -16.82 -36.83
N GLU A 228 49.85 -17.86 -37.58
CA GLU A 228 48.94 -18.94 -37.18
C GLU A 228 49.36 -19.66 -35.88
N PHE A 229 50.63 -19.93 -35.69
CA PHE A 229 51.12 -20.60 -34.49
C PHE A 229 50.95 -19.73 -33.22
N ILE A 230 51.25 -18.44 -33.33
CA ILE A 230 51.09 -17.49 -32.20
C ILE A 230 49.63 -17.30 -31.90
N PHE A 231 48.77 -17.20 -32.92
CA PHE A 231 47.32 -17.16 -32.73
C PHE A 231 46.77 -18.41 -32.05
N SER A 232 47.26 -19.61 -32.41
CA SER A 232 46.79 -20.84 -31.75
C SER A 232 47.13 -20.86 -30.28
N VAL A 233 48.31 -20.40 -29.87
CA VAL A 233 48.71 -20.30 -28.44
C VAL A 233 47.88 -19.26 -27.68
N ILE A 234 47.62 -18.14 -28.34
CA ILE A 234 46.75 -17.08 -27.75
C ILE A 234 45.32 -17.60 -27.62
N GLN A 235 44.74 -18.24 -28.65
CA GLN A 235 43.40 -18.82 -28.59
C GLN A 235 43.27 -19.90 -27.53
N GLU A 236 44.26 -20.77 -27.37
CA GLU A 236 44.27 -21.79 -26.32
C GLU A 236 44.31 -21.16 -24.93
N SER A 237 45.15 -20.16 -24.73
CA SER A 237 45.25 -19.43 -23.47
C SER A 237 43.95 -18.67 -23.14
N GLU A 238 43.34 -18.04 -24.14
CA GLU A 238 42.04 -17.35 -23.97
C GLU A 238 40.89 -18.34 -23.74
N LYS A 239 40.89 -19.52 -24.37
CA LYS A 239 39.92 -20.59 -24.10
C LYS A 239 40.04 -21.08 -22.65
N ASN A 240 41.26 -21.30 -22.18
CA ASN A 240 41.50 -21.69 -20.80
C ASN A 240 41.05 -20.60 -19.82
N LYS A 241 41.34 -19.34 -20.10
CA LYS A 241 40.85 -18.20 -19.30
C LYS A 241 39.33 -18.11 -19.29
N LYS A 242 38.66 -18.37 -20.42
CA LYS A 242 37.21 -18.41 -20.50
C LYS A 242 36.62 -19.49 -19.59
N ASN A 243 37.16 -20.70 -19.61
CA ASN A 243 36.75 -21.80 -18.76
C ASN A 243 36.92 -21.42 -17.29
N LEU A 244 38.03 -20.83 -16.90
CA LEU A 244 38.29 -20.37 -15.53
C LEU A 244 37.32 -19.27 -15.11
N LEU A 245 36.94 -18.37 -16.01
CA LEU A 245 35.93 -17.32 -15.75
C LEU A 245 34.52 -17.91 -15.56
N GLU A 246 34.16 -18.94 -16.32
CA GLU A 246 32.91 -19.68 -16.16
C GLU A 246 32.89 -20.41 -14.82
N GLU A 247 33.95 -21.12 -14.44
CA GLU A 247 34.09 -21.77 -13.14
C GLU A 247 33.97 -20.76 -11.99
N ARG A 248 34.69 -19.63 -12.08
CA ARG A 248 34.59 -18.54 -11.10
C ARG A 248 33.18 -17.99 -10.98
N THR A 249 32.48 -17.86 -12.12
CA THR A 249 31.10 -17.37 -12.13
C THR A 249 30.16 -18.34 -11.43
N ASN A 250 30.34 -19.64 -11.67
CA ASN A 250 29.56 -20.69 -11.00
C ASN A 250 29.81 -20.69 -9.47
N LEU A 251 31.05 -20.54 -9.05
CA LEU A 251 31.39 -20.41 -7.64
C LEU A 251 30.75 -19.15 -6.99
N ARG A 252 30.69 -18.04 -7.72
CA ARG A 252 30.01 -16.82 -7.22
C ARG A 252 28.52 -17.01 -7.08
N VAL A 253 27.87 -17.68 -8.03
CA VAL A 253 26.44 -18.01 -7.94
C VAL A 253 26.16 -18.91 -6.74
N GLU A 254 27.02 -19.91 -6.53
CA GLU A 254 26.90 -20.82 -5.38
C GLU A 254 27.12 -20.08 -4.06
N LYS A 255 28.11 -19.17 -3.98
CA LYS A 255 28.31 -18.30 -2.83
C LYS A 255 27.06 -17.49 -2.49
N ILE A 256 26.45 -16.84 -3.48
CA ILE A 256 25.22 -16.04 -3.31
C ILE A 256 24.06 -16.93 -2.80
N ARG A 257 23.95 -18.15 -3.34
CA ARG A 257 22.96 -19.13 -2.88
C ARG A 257 23.12 -19.46 -1.41
N LEU A 258 24.33 -19.77 -0.98
CA LEU A 258 24.65 -20.09 0.40
C LEU A 258 24.49 -18.87 1.33
N GLU A 259 24.90 -17.69 0.92
CA GLU A 259 24.66 -16.44 1.67
C GLU A 259 23.18 -16.16 1.89
N SER A 260 22.32 -16.49 0.91
CA SER A 260 20.87 -16.40 1.04
C SER A 260 20.33 -17.41 2.05
N GLN A 261 20.88 -18.64 2.09
CA GLN A 261 20.54 -19.67 3.08
C GLN A 261 21.02 -19.27 4.49
N ILE A 262 22.19 -18.68 4.60
CA ILE A 262 22.71 -18.11 5.86
C ILE A 262 21.76 -17.03 6.40
N LYS A 263 21.29 -16.13 5.53
CA LYS A 263 20.32 -15.11 5.92
C LYS A 263 19.02 -15.71 6.44
N LEU A 264 18.52 -16.77 5.81
CA LEU A 264 17.32 -17.49 6.26
C LEU A 264 17.58 -18.19 7.61
N ALA A 265 18.70 -18.88 7.77
CA ALA A 265 19.07 -19.56 9.02
C ALA A 265 19.18 -18.55 10.18
N LYS A 266 19.80 -17.39 9.95
CA LYS A 266 19.85 -16.29 10.94
C LYS A 266 18.47 -15.76 11.29
N GLY A 267 17.58 -15.66 10.32
CA GLY A 267 16.18 -15.30 10.54
C GLY A 267 15.45 -16.31 11.42
N ILE A 268 15.58 -17.60 11.12
CA ILE A 268 14.98 -18.69 11.92
C ILE A 268 15.49 -18.65 13.36
N ILE A 269 16.80 -18.52 13.57
CA ILE A 269 17.40 -18.41 14.91
C ILE A 269 16.82 -17.21 15.67
N SER A 270 16.67 -16.07 15.00
CA SER A 270 16.10 -14.86 15.61
C SER A 270 14.62 -15.02 15.99
N GLU A 271 13.84 -15.73 15.20
CA GLU A 271 12.43 -15.99 15.55
C GLU A 271 12.32 -17.01 16.70
N LEU A 272 13.08 -18.09 16.65
CA LEU A 272 13.12 -19.08 17.75
C LEU A 272 13.59 -18.46 19.07
N ASP A 273 14.52 -17.51 19.03
CA ASP A 273 14.97 -16.76 20.22
C ASP A 273 13.85 -15.91 20.81
N LYS A 274 13.09 -15.21 19.97
CA LYS A 274 11.91 -14.45 20.39
C LYS A 274 10.83 -15.36 20.99
N ASP A 275 10.55 -16.50 20.34
CA ASP A 275 9.57 -17.48 20.82
C ASP A 275 9.99 -18.06 22.17
N TYR A 276 11.29 -18.33 22.35
CA TYR A 276 11.83 -18.78 23.63
C TYR A 276 11.70 -17.72 24.73
N ILE A 277 12.09 -16.47 24.46
CA ILE A 277 11.97 -15.34 25.40
C ILE A 277 10.51 -15.17 25.80
N PHE A 278 9.59 -15.13 24.81
CA PHE A 278 8.17 -15.02 25.07
C PHE A 278 7.64 -16.15 25.95
N SER A 279 8.07 -17.40 25.69
CA SER A 279 7.67 -18.55 26.49
C SER A 279 8.20 -18.51 27.93
N VAL A 280 9.38 -17.90 28.15
CA VAL A 280 9.98 -17.73 29.49
C VAL A 280 9.32 -16.58 30.25
N GLU A 281 8.99 -15.48 29.59
CA GLU A 281 8.33 -14.31 30.21
C GLU A 281 6.90 -14.64 30.67
N ASN A 282 6.24 -15.63 30.06
CA ASN A 282 4.88 -16.06 30.36
C ASN A 282 4.83 -17.42 31.08
N MET A 283 5.79 -17.70 31.95
CA MET A 283 5.93 -18.99 32.65
C MET A 283 4.76 -19.34 33.60
N GLU A 284 4.04 -18.34 34.10
CA GLU A 284 3.00 -18.54 35.14
C GLU A 284 1.67 -19.02 34.57
N ASP A 285 1.44 -18.94 33.26
CA ASP A 285 0.11 -19.16 32.66
C ASP A 285 -0.13 -20.58 32.08
N GLY A 286 0.82 -21.48 32.16
CA GLY A 286 0.66 -22.89 31.71
C GLY A 286 0.49 -23.05 30.20
N ASP A 287 -0.53 -22.43 29.62
CA ASP A 287 -0.78 -22.37 28.17
C ASP A 287 -0.65 -20.92 27.68
N ILE A 288 0.02 -20.72 26.53
CA ILE A 288 0.21 -19.38 25.95
C ILE A 288 -0.55 -19.26 24.63
N GLU A 289 -1.23 -18.14 24.45
CA GLU A 289 -1.82 -17.78 23.17
C GLU A 289 -0.76 -17.10 22.28
N CYS A 290 -0.56 -17.62 21.07
CA CYS A 290 0.37 -17.02 20.11
C CYS A 290 -0.10 -15.60 19.73
N PRO A 291 0.70 -14.55 19.95
CA PRO A 291 0.31 -13.18 19.67
C PRO A 291 0.12 -12.89 18.16
N THR A 292 0.58 -13.80 17.29
CA THR A 292 0.51 -13.63 15.84
C THR A 292 -0.70 -14.33 15.24
N CYS A 293 -1.08 -15.52 15.73
CA CYS A 293 -2.16 -16.31 15.12
C CYS A 293 -3.27 -16.73 16.09
N GLY A 294 -3.15 -16.43 17.39
CA GLY A 294 -4.15 -16.77 18.41
C GLY A 294 -4.21 -18.27 18.76
N THR A 295 -3.29 -19.08 18.25
CA THR A 295 -3.26 -20.51 18.58
C THR A 295 -2.74 -20.69 20.01
N ILE A 296 -3.44 -21.53 20.78
CA ILE A 296 -3.02 -21.88 22.14
C ILE A 296 -1.93 -22.94 22.06
N HIS A 297 -0.80 -22.67 22.70
CA HIS A 297 0.34 -23.56 22.81
C HIS A 297 0.58 -23.92 24.28
N GLU A 298 0.86 -25.18 24.55
CA GLU A 298 1.27 -25.64 25.87
C GLU A 298 2.66 -25.10 26.19
N ASN A 299 2.79 -24.31 27.26
CA ASN A 299 4.08 -23.75 27.70
C ASN A 299 4.80 -24.68 28.71
N SER A 300 4.92 -25.94 28.37
CA SER A 300 5.65 -26.91 29.21
C SER A 300 7.17 -26.79 29.06
N ILE A 301 7.89 -27.35 30.03
CA ILE A 301 9.36 -27.46 29.94
C ILE A 301 9.79 -28.21 28.67
N ALA A 302 9.01 -29.23 28.28
CA ALA A 302 9.27 -29.98 27.06
C ALA A 302 9.22 -29.12 25.81
N HIS A 303 8.21 -28.22 25.68
CA HIS A 303 8.07 -27.31 24.52
C HIS A 303 9.22 -26.29 24.50
N ARG A 304 9.55 -25.68 25.64
CA ARG A 304 10.70 -24.75 25.69
C ARG A 304 12.01 -25.43 25.35
N THR A 305 12.19 -26.70 25.79
CA THR A 305 13.37 -27.49 25.42
C THR A 305 13.39 -27.81 23.92
N SER A 306 12.24 -28.07 23.31
CA SER A 306 12.12 -28.26 21.84
C SER A 306 12.59 -27.01 21.09
N ILE A 307 12.14 -25.80 21.49
CA ILE A 307 12.58 -24.55 20.86
C ILE A 307 14.13 -24.41 20.95
N LEU A 308 14.73 -24.74 22.11
CA LEU A 308 16.19 -24.70 22.27
C LEU A 308 16.90 -25.73 21.38
N ILE A 309 16.35 -26.93 21.24
CA ILE A 309 16.90 -27.96 20.36
C ILE A 309 16.84 -27.48 18.89
N ASP A 310 15.70 -26.95 18.47
CA ASP A 310 15.52 -26.43 17.10
C ASP A 310 16.47 -25.24 16.83
N MET A 311 16.67 -24.37 17.83
CA MET A 311 17.64 -23.28 17.74
C MET A 311 19.08 -23.81 17.61
N GLU A 312 19.44 -24.84 18.35
CA GLU A 312 20.78 -25.45 18.28
C GLU A 312 21.01 -26.14 16.93
N LEU A 313 20.02 -26.84 16.42
CA LEU A 313 20.04 -27.41 15.05
C LEU A 313 20.24 -26.33 13.99
N ALA A 314 19.50 -25.22 14.09
CA ALA A 314 19.63 -24.09 13.17
C ALA A 314 21.02 -23.42 13.27
N LYS A 315 21.60 -23.31 14.46
CA LYS A 315 22.98 -22.81 14.65
C LYS A 315 24.02 -23.73 14.02
N ASN A 316 23.91 -25.04 14.23
CA ASN A 316 24.81 -26.03 13.61
C ASN A 316 24.72 -25.97 12.07
N GLN A 317 23.50 -25.81 11.54
CA GLN A 317 23.31 -25.61 10.10
C GLN A 317 23.93 -24.29 9.61
N LEU A 318 23.82 -23.22 10.37
CA LEU A 318 24.44 -21.93 10.08
C LEU A 318 25.96 -22.04 10.02
N GLU A 319 26.61 -22.71 11.01
CA GLU A 319 28.05 -22.93 11.04
C GLU A 319 28.53 -23.75 9.82
N SER A 320 27.76 -24.78 9.42
CA SER A 320 28.07 -25.56 8.22
C SER A 320 28.04 -24.69 6.97
N LEU A 321 26.98 -23.87 6.79
CA LEU A 321 26.82 -22.97 5.64
C LEU A 321 27.94 -21.89 5.63
N GLU A 322 28.29 -21.33 6.76
CA GLU A 322 29.38 -20.35 6.87
C GLU A 322 30.76 -20.99 6.54
N SER A 323 30.97 -22.25 6.93
CA SER A 323 32.16 -23.01 6.54
C SER A 323 32.21 -23.27 5.04
N GLU A 324 31.10 -23.64 4.42
CA GLU A 324 31.00 -23.84 2.97
C GLU A 324 31.28 -22.54 2.21
N VAL A 325 30.71 -21.40 2.64
CA VAL A 325 30.98 -20.08 2.05
C VAL A 325 32.47 -19.73 2.12
N ASN A 326 33.11 -20.00 3.28
CA ASN A 326 34.56 -19.77 3.43
C ASN A 326 35.38 -20.66 2.50
N GLY A 327 34.97 -21.92 2.31
CA GLY A 327 35.57 -22.83 1.31
C GLY A 327 35.48 -22.25 -0.12
N ILE A 328 34.30 -21.74 -0.51
CA ILE A 328 34.11 -21.13 -1.82
C ILE A 328 34.91 -19.83 -1.98
N ILE A 329 35.04 -19.03 -0.91
CA ILE A 329 35.88 -17.82 -0.94
C ILE A 329 37.32 -18.18 -1.26
N ASN A 330 37.89 -19.23 -0.61
CA ASN A 330 39.25 -19.70 -0.87
C ASN A 330 39.40 -20.19 -2.33
N LEU A 331 38.40 -20.92 -2.84
CA LEU A 331 38.41 -21.36 -4.25
C LEU A 331 38.35 -20.18 -5.23
N LEU A 332 37.60 -19.14 -4.90
CA LEU A 332 37.54 -17.91 -5.71
C LEU A 332 38.88 -17.19 -5.76
N VAL A 333 39.64 -17.15 -4.65
CA VAL A 333 41.00 -16.57 -4.61
C VAL A 333 41.94 -17.35 -5.55
N ILE A 334 41.92 -18.68 -5.45
CA ILE A 334 42.74 -19.55 -6.31
C ILE A 334 42.38 -19.32 -7.81
N LYS A 335 41.06 -19.25 -8.12
CA LYS A 335 40.65 -19.00 -9.51
C LYS A 335 41.01 -17.61 -10.02
N ASP A 336 40.98 -16.59 -9.16
CA ASP A 336 41.46 -15.25 -9.55
C ASP A 336 42.97 -15.21 -9.78
N GLU A 337 43.77 -15.97 -9.05
CA GLU A 337 45.21 -16.15 -9.30
C GLU A 337 45.48 -16.88 -10.63
N GLU A 338 44.80 -18.02 -10.89
CA GLU A 338 44.87 -18.77 -12.13
C GLU A 338 44.49 -17.90 -13.37
N ILE A 339 43.43 -17.08 -13.25
CA ILE A 339 42.99 -16.14 -14.30
C ILE A 339 44.09 -15.08 -14.55
N THR A 340 44.71 -14.58 -13.48
CA THR A 340 45.77 -13.58 -13.58
C THR A 340 47.00 -14.17 -14.26
N GLU A 341 47.39 -15.38 -13.94
CA GLU A 341 48.51 -16.08 -14.58
C GLU A 341 48.24 -16.30 -16.07
N GLN A 342 47.03 -16.79 -16.45
CA GLN A 342 46.65 -16.95 -17.88
C GLN A 342 46.61 -15.60 -18.61
N SER A 343 46.18 -14.53 -17.93
CA SER A 343 46.20 -13.17 -18.50
C SER A 343 47.61 -12.70 -18.80
N ASN A 344 48.54 -12.90 -17.88
CA ASN A 344 49.95 -12.53 -18.02
C ASN A 344 50.62 -13.35 -19.16
N LYS A 345 50.24 -14.64 -19.28
CA LYS A 345 50.73 -15.50 -20.37
C LYS A 345 50.22 -15.03 -21.73
N SER A 346 48.95 -14.67 -21.85
CA SER A 346 48.36 -14.08 -23.03
C SER A 346 49.05 -12.74 -23.40
N GLU A 347 49.32 -11.90 -22.41
CA GLU A 347 49.97 -10.60 -22.60
C GLU A 347 51.42 -10.70 -23.08
N ARG A 348 52.18 -11.65 -22.53
CA ARG A 348 53.54 -11.92 -23.05
C ARG A 348 53.53 -12.41 -24.50
N SER A 349 52.61 -13.33 -24.82
CA SER A 349 52.44 -13.81 -26.21
C SER A 349 52.01 -12.67 -27.13
N TYR A 350 51.17 -11.76 -26.66
CA TYR A 350 50.71 -10.57 -27.38
C TYR A 350 51.85 -9.58 -27.67
N ASN A 351 52.69 -9.30 -26.68
CA ASN A 351 53.82 -8.37 -26.89
C ASN A 351 54.81 -8.89 -27.95
N ASN A 352 54.94 -10.21 -28.08
CA ASN A 352 55.74 -10.83 -29.12
C ASN A 352 55.14 -10.68 -30.55
N VAL A 353 53.79 -10.50 -30.64
CA VAL A 353 53.08 -10.26 -31.91
C VAL A 353 53.17 -8.79 -32.34
N ILE A 354 53.12 -7.85 -31.37
CA ILE A 354 53.21 -6.42 -31.67
C ILE A 354 54.46 -6.04 -32.43
N GLU A 355 55.55 -6.75 -32.20
CA GLU A 355 56.83 -6.51 -32.90
C GLU A 355 56.82 -7.01 -34.35
N SER A 356 55.83 -7.83 -34.77
CA SER A 356 55.86 -8.51 -36.05
C SER A 356 54.81 -8.11 -37.10
N ASP A 357 53.60 -7.67 -36.71
CA ASP A 357 52.55 -7.35 -37.71
C ASP A 357 51.35 -6.53 -37.14
N SER A 358 51.02 -5.40 -37.78
CA SER A 358 49.92 -4.50 -37.37
C SER A 358 48.52 -5.09 -37.61
N ASN A 359 48.34 -5.95 -38.62
CA ASN A 359 47.03 -6.57 -38.91
C ASN A 359 46.65 -7.63 -37.89
N ALA A 360 47.63 -8.38 -37.38
CA ALA A 360 47.45 -9.33 -36.29
C ALA A 360 47.01 -8.63 -34.98
N LEU A 361 47.52 -7.43 -34.75
CA LEU A 361 47.16 -6.60 -33.63
C LEU A 361 45.66 -6.18 -33.65
N ILE A 362 45.19 -5.76 -34.83
CA ILE A 362 43.80 -5.31 -35.04
C ILE A 362 42.82 -6.48 -34.82
N SER A 363 43.10 -7.65 -35.41
CA SER A 363 42.30 -8.86 -35.24
C SER A 363 42.20 -9.27 -33.77
N PHE A 364 43.34 -9.27 -33.06
CA PHE A 364 43.37 -9.59 -31.62
C PHE A 364 42.60 -8.59 -30.77
N THR A 365 42.66 -7.31 -31.13
CA THR A 365 41.93 -6.25 -30.42
C THR A 365 40.42 -6.41 -30.62
N ASN A 366 39.97 -6.74 -31.84
CA ASN A 366 38.58 -7.03 -32.14
C ASN A 366 38.06 -8.25 -31.36
N ASP A 367 38.85 -9.33 -31.32
CA ASP A 367 38.52 -10.54 -30.54
C ASP A 367 38.41 -10.27 -29.05
N LYS A 368 39.34 -9.50 -28.48
CA LYS A 368 39.26 -9.09 -27.05
C LYS A 368 38.02 -8.24 -26.76
N PHE A 369 37.68 -7.34 -27.68
CA PHE A 369 36.46 -6.52 -27.53
C PHE A 369 35.22 -7.39 -27.51
N GLU A 370 35.04 -8.31 -28.46
CA GLU A 370 33.88 -9.21 -28.49
C GLU A 370 33.78 -10.08 -27.25
N LYS A 371 34.88 -10.68 -26.81
CA LYS A 371 34.92 -11.46 -25.58
C LYS A 371 34.52 -10.63 -24.37
N ARG A 372 34.96 -9.37 -24.28
CA ARG A 372 34.63 -8.48 -23.18
C ARG A 372 33.14 -8.10 -23.15
N VAL A 373 32.57 -7.78 -24.31
CA VAL A 373 31.12 -7.52 -24.45
C VAL A 373 30.32 -8.75 -24.03
N HIS A 374 30.74 -9.94 -24.51
CA HIS A 374 30.08 -11.19 -24.13
C HIS A 374 30.14 -11.47 -22.61
N GLU A 375 31.32 -11.30 -22.00
CA GLU A 375 31.49 -11.47 -20.54
C GLU A 375 30.60 -10.54 -19.75
N ILE A 376 30.50 -9.25 -20.11
CA ILE A 376 29.68 -8.28 -19.43
C ILE A 376 28.20 -8.63 -19.60
N ASN A 377 27.77 -8.99 -20.80
CA ASN A 377 26.40 -9.41 -21.08
C ASN A 377 26.03 -10.68 -20.29
N SER A 378 26.92 -11.67 -20.25
CA SER A 378 26.70 -12.89 -19.50
C SER A 378 26.51 -12.61 -17.99
N LYS A 379 27.36 -11.76 -17.41
CA LYS A 379 27.22 -11.34 -16.00
C LYS A 379 25.91 -10.62 -15.73
N LYS A 380 25.54 -9.68 -16.60
CA LYS A 380 24.27 -8.94 -16.47
C LYS A 380 23.07 -9.86 -16.63
N ASN A 381 23.09 -10.81 -17.56
CA ASN A 381 22.03 -11.78 -17.75
C ASN A 381 21.86 -12.70 -16.53
N ILE A 382 22.95 -13.12 -15.90
CA ILE A 382 22.88 -13.86 -14.62
C ILE A 382 22.21 -13.01 -13.55
N THR A 383 22.57 -11.72 -13.44
CA THR A 383 21.94 -10.81 -12.49
C THR A 383 20.44 -10.66 -12.75
N ILE A 384 20.03 -10.57 -14.02
CA ILE A 384 18.61 -10.52 -14.42
C ILE A 384 17.87 -11.78 -13.95
N GLU A 385 18.43 -12.97 -14.17
CA GLU A 385 17.80 -14.23 -13.75
C GLU A 385 17.70 -14.34 -12.22
N ILE A 386 18.71 -13.90 -11.49
CA ILE A 386 18.67 -13.84 -10.01
C ILE A 386 17.54 -12.90 -9.56
N LYS A 387 17.49 -11.67 -10.12
CA LYS A 387 16.44 -10.69 -9.76
C LYS A 387 15.03 -11.16 -10.10
N LYS A 388 14.84 -11.83 -11.23
CA LYS A 388 13.56 -12.47 -11.59
C LYS A 388 13.17 -13.58 -10.61
N SER A 389 14.14 -14.36 -10.13
CA SER A 389 13.90 -15.38 -9.10
C SER A 389 13.53 -14.76 -7.76
N GLU A 390 14.23 -13.70 -7.34
CA GLU A 390 13.92 -12.94 -6.12
C GLU A 390 12.50 -12.35 -6.19
N GLU A 391 12.13 -11.72 -7.32
CA GLU A 391 10.78 -11.20 -7.53
C GLU A 391 9.70 -12.28 -7.42
N LYS A 392 9.94 -13.44 -8.03
CA LYS A 392 9.02 -14.58 -7.98
C LYS A 392 8.85 -15.10 -6.55
N THR A 393 9.95 -15.19 -5.80
CA THR A 393 9.94 -15.62 -4.40
C THR A 393 9.20 -14.62 -3.52
N ALA A 394 9.45 -13.32 -3.67
CA ALA A 394 8.76 -12.27 -2.94
C ALA A 394 7.26 -12.27 -3.23
N LYS A 395 6.84 -12.41 -4.51
CA LYS A 395 5.43 -12.53 -4.89
C LYS A 395 4.77 -13.77 -4.27
N LYS A 396 5.49 -14.89 -4.18
CA LYS A 396 4.99 -16.08 -3.52
C LYS A 396 4.80 -15.85 -2.02
N SER A 397 5.80 -15.34 -1.32
CA SER A 397 5.69 -15.01 0.09
C SER A 397 4.55 -14.02 0.37
N GLN A 398 4.38 -12.99 -0.48
CA GLN A 398 3.26 -12.05 -0.40
C GLN A 398 1.89 -12.76 -0.53
N SER A 399 1.78 -13.74 -1.44
CA SER A 399 0.54 -14.50 -1.62
C SER A 399 0.22 -15.40 -0.44
N ASP A 400 1.23 -15.83 0.29
CA ASP A 400 1.16 -16.80 1.38
C ASP A 400 1.01 -16.14 2.77
N LEU A 401 1.01 -14.79 2.86
CA LEU A 401 0.79 -14.03 4.10
C LEU A 401 -0.54 -14.34 4.79
N LEU A 402 -1.55 -14.67 4.03
CA LEU A 402 -2.82 -15.19 4.51
C LEU A 402 -3.08 -16.53 3.83
N SER A 403 -3.48 -17.55 4.60
CA SER A 403 -3.85 -18.85 4.07
C SER A 403 -5.09 -18.76 3.19
N LYS A 404 -5.33 -19.81 2.39
CA LYS A 404 -6.56 -19.88 1.57
C LYS A 404 -7.81 -19.92 2.46
N GLU A 405 -7.71 -20.60 3.60
CA GLU A 405 -8.75 -20.73 4.60
C GLU A 405 -9.10 -19.36 5.17
N GLN A 406 -8.11 -18.61 5.66
CA GLN A 406 -8.30 -17.25 6.18
C GLN A 406 -8.93 -16.31 5.15
N LYS A 407 -8.45 -16.33 3.90
CA LYS A 407 -9.05 -15.54 2.81
C LYS A 407 -10.51 -15.92 2.55
N ASN A 408 -10.85 -17.20 2.65
CA ASN A 408 -12.21 -17.68 2.47
C ASN A 408 -13.11 -17.28 3.64
N GLU A 409 -12.64 -17.35 4.89
CA GLU A 409 -13.34 -16.87 6.08
C GLU A 409 -13.67 -15.38 5.99
N ILE A 410 -12.70 -14.54 5.60
CA ILE A 410 -12.91 -13.11 5.39
C ILE A 410 -13.99 -12.85 4.33
N LYS A 411 -13.93 -13.57 3.21
CA LYS A 411 -14.93 -13.47 2.14
C LYS A 411 -16.31 -13.93 2.57
N GLN A 412 -16.39 -15.04 3.29
CA GLN A 412 -17.64 -15.58 3.80
C GLN A 412 -18.27 -14.63 4.82
N SER A 413 -17.49 -14.12 5.76
CA SER A 413 -17.93 -13.12 6.74
C SER A 413 -18.54 -11.89 6.06
N PHE A 414 -17.91 -11.39 4.99
CA PHE A 414 -18.47 -10.29 4.20
C PHE A 414 -19.80 -10.70 3.51
N ALA A 415 -19.83 -11.87 2.88
CA ALA A 415 -21.02 -12.36 2.18
C ALA A 415 -22.23 -12.52 3.13
N ASP A 416 -22.00 -13.01 4.35
CA ASP A 416 -23.03 -13.16 5.38
C ASP A 416 -23.58 -11.80 5.84
N ARG A 417 -22.70 -10.81 6.05
CA ARG A 417 -23.11 -9.44 6.38
C ARG A 417 -23.91 -8.80 5.26
N LEU A 418 -23.43 -8.94 4.03
CA LEU A 418 -24.12 -8.43 2.85
C LEU A 418 -25.51 -9.07 2.72
N SER A 419 -25.62 -10.39 2.88
CA SER A 419 -26.89 -11.13 2.85
C SER A 419 -27.89 -10.58 3.87
N LYS A 420 -27.43 -10.34 5.11
CA LYS A 420 -28.23 -9.74 6.19
C LYS A 420 -28.82 -8.38 5.75
N TYR A 421 -28.00 -7.49 5.18
CA TYR A 421 -28.48 -6.16 4.77
C TYR A 421 -29.35 -6.19 3.52
N ILE A 422 -29.01 -6.99 2.51
CA ILE A 422 -29.81 -7.16 1.29
C ILE A 422 -31.22 -7.67 1.63
N THR A 423 -31.33 -8.63 2.54
CA THR A 423 -32.63 -9.11 3.03
C THR A 423 -33.42 -8.03 3.76
N LYS A 424 -32.79 -7.27 4.68
CA LYS A 424 -33.45 -6.19 5.43
C LYS A 424 -33.92 -5.05 4.50
N LEU A 425 -33.12 -4.74 3.51
CA LEU A 425 -33.40 -3.66 2.52
C LEU A 425 -34.36 -4.11 1.41
N LYS A 426 -34.78 -5.36 1.42
CA LYS A 426 -35.70 -5.95 0.42
C LYS A 426 -35.19 -5.73 -1.02
N VAL A 427 -33.95 -6.14 -1.26
CA VAL A 427 -33.29 -6.06 -2.56
C VAL A 427 -33.22 -7.45 -3.16
N ASN A 428 -33.55 -7.55 -4.45
CA ASN A 428 -33.52 -8.83 -5.19
C ASN A 428 -32.21 -8.98 -5.96
N VAL A 429 -31.09 -9.07 -5.23
CA VAL A 429 -29.74 -9.31 -5.78
C VAL A 429 -29.37 -10.77 -5.62
N ASP A 430 -28.84 -11.38 -6.65
CA ASP A 430 -28.27 -12.74 -6.58
C ASP A 430 -26.93 -12.70 -5.83
N ILE A 431 -27.00 -12.86 -4.50
CA ILE A 431 -25.85 -12.82 -3.60
C ILE A 431 -24.83 -13.91 -3.92
N SER A 432 -25.26 -15.03 -4.54
CA SER A 432 -24.35 -16.12 -4.90
C SER A 432 -23.24 -15.71 -5.87
N LYS A 433 -23.45 -14.61 -6.61
CA LYS A 433 -22.47 -14.01 -7.53
C LYS A 433 -21.49 -13.08 -6.84
N ILE A 434 -21.78 -12.64 -5.60
CA ILE A 434 -20.96 -11.68 -4.85
C ILE A 434 -20.20 -12.46 -3.76
N LYS A 435 -19.04 -12.95 -4.14
CA LYS A 435 -18.20 -13.82 -3.27
C LYS A 435 -17.12 -13.05 -2.49
N SER A 436 -16.96 -11.77 -2.77
CA SER A 436 -15.87 -10.96 -2.23
C SER A 436 -16.25 -9.48 -2.22
N PRO A 437 -15.70 -8.66 -1.33
CA PRO A 437 -15.80 -7.19 -1.41
C PRO A 437 -15.40 -6.62 -2.77
N LEU A 438 -14.51 -7.28 -3.49
CA LEU A 438 -14.04 -6.89 -4.83
C LEU A 438 -15.12 -7.05 -5.93
N ASP A 439 -16.20 -7.79 -5.64
CA ASP A 439 -17.31 -8.00 -6.58
C ASP A 439 -18.32 -6.85 -6.60
N TYR A 440 -17.96 -5.68 -6.06
CA TYR A 440 -18.86 -4.52 -5.91
C TYR A 440 -19.57 -4.09 -7.21
N LYS A 441 -18.98 -4.35 -8.38
CA LYS A 441 -19.61 -4.06 -9.68
C LYS A 441 -20.86 -4.90 -9.96
N LYS A 442 -21.01 -6.04 -9.29
CA LYS A 442 -22.18 -6.91 -9.44
C LYS A 442 -23.36 -6.51 -8.57
N ILE A 443 -23.21 -5.45 -7.75
CA ILE A 443 -24.19 -5.01 -6.78
C ILE A 443 -25.19 -4.05 -7.43
N TYR A 444 -24.79 -3.27 -8.39
CA TYR A 444 -25.62 -2.38 -9.19
C TYR A 444 -25.74 -2.94 -10.62
N GLU A 445 -26.74 -2.57 -11.36
CA GLU A 445 -27.14 -3.13 -12.66
C GLU A 445 -28.06 -4.36 -12.55
N VAL A 446 -28.75 -4.54 -11.41
CA VAL A 446 -29.58 -5.74 -11.15
C VAL A 446 -31.07 -5.42 -11.21
N GLY A 447 -31.44 -4.17 -10.91
CA GLY A 447 -32.84 -3.76 -10.80
C GLY A 447 -33.09 -2.36 -11.31
N GLY A 448 -34.15 -1.72 -10.79
CA GLY A 448 -34.37 -0.30 -11.01
C GLY A 448 -33.49 0.57 -10.10
N ALA A 449 -33.28 1.83 -10.48
CA ALA A 449 -32.37 2.77 -9.78
C ALA A 449 -32.60 2.85 -8.25
N ALA A 450 -33.85 2.75 -7.79
CA ALA A 450 -34.18 2.74 -6.37
C ALA A 450 -33.72 1.45 -5.67
N GLU A 451 -33.72 0.33 -6.35
CA GLU A 451 -33.27 -0.96 -5.84
C GLU A 451 -31.75 -1.02 -5.81
N ASP A 452 -31.08 -0.55 -6.86
CA ASP A 452 -29.63 -0.44 -6.92
C ASP A 452 -29.08 0.45 -5.79
N ALA A 453 -29.74 1.58 -5.50
CA ALA A 453 -29.38 2.44 -4.37
C ALA A 453 -29.44 1.69 -3.02
N ARG A 454 -30.48 0.87 -2.79
CA ARG A 454 -30.57 0.06 -1.56
C ARG A 454 -29.49 -1.03 -1.52
N ALA A 455 -29.19 -1.64 -2.65
CA ALA A 455 -28.12 -2.64 -2.76
C ALA A 455 -26.73 -2.04 -2.42
N VAL A 456 -26.44 -0.85 -2.95
CA VAL A 456 -25.23 -0.08 -2.65
C VAL A 456 -25.15 0.25 -1.15
N LEU A 457 -26.24 0.71 -0.55
CA LEU A 457 -26.28 0.96 0.90
C LEU A 457 -25.94 -0.32 1.70
N GLY A 458 -26.58 -1.44 1.34
CA GLY A 458 -26.33 -2.73 1.99
C GLY A 458 -24.86 -3.15 1.90
N TYR A 459 -24.24 -2.91 0.76
CA TYR A 459 -22.82 -3.17 0.56
C TYR A 459 -21.95 -2.29 1.47
N TYR A 460 -22.21 -0.98 1.56
CA TYR A 460 -21.43 -0.08 2.43
C TYR A 460 -21.59 -0.41 3.91
N LEU A 461 -22.79 -0.77 4.35
CA LEU A 461 -23.02 -1.22 5.73
C LEU A 461 -22.25 -2.51 6.03
N ALA A 462 -22.23 -3.47 5.08
CA ALA A 462 -21.48 -4.71 5.22
C ALA A 462 -19.95 -4.44 5.23
N ILE A 463 -19.44 -3.55 4.37
CA ILE A 463 -18.03 -3.13 4.37
C ILE A 463 -17.67 -2.46 5.69
N TYR A 464 -18.50 -1.54 6.19
CA TYR A 464 -18.23 -0.84 7.44
C TYR A 464 -18.14 -1.80 8.64
N GLU A 465 -19.05 -2.78 8.73
CA GLU A 465 -18.94 -3.83 9.73
C GLU A 465 -17.68 -4.69 9.54
N GLN A 466 -17.32 -5.00 8.29
CA GLN A 466 -16.12 -5.78 7.98
C GLN A 466 -14.85 -5.06 8.41
N VAL A 467 -14.71 -3.77 8.06
CA VAL A 467 -13.56 -2.94 8.46
C VAL A 467 -13.45 -2.86 9.97
N ALA A 468 -14.57 -2.63 10.66
CA ALA A 468 -14.60 -2.51 12.11
C ALA A 468 -14.07 -3.77 12.83
N ASP A 469 -14.31 -4.94 12.27
CA ASP A 469 -13.97 -6.21 12.93
C ASP A 469 -12.62 -6.78 12.46
N SER A 470 -12.10 -6.35 11.30
CA SER A 470 -10.95 -7.00 10.65
C SER A 470 -9.72 -6.10 10.48
N CYS A 471 -9.84 -4.77 10.69
CA CYS A 471 -8.76 -3.85 10.35
C CYS A 471 -8.11 -3.22 11.59
N GLU A 472 -6.79 -3.00 11.48
CA GLU A 472 -5.98 -2.35 12.51
C GLU A 472 -6.00 -0.82 12.41
N GLU A 473 -6.57 -0.28 11.32
CA GLU A 473 -6.70 1.16 11.10
C GLU A 473 -7.71 1.80 12.07
N ALA A 474 -7.56 3.09 12.33
CA ALA A 474 -8.54 3.82 13.10
C ALA A 474 -9.86 3.90 12.31
N LEU A 475 -10.94 3.38 12.85
CA LEU A 475 -12.26 3.40 12.21
C LEU A 475 -12.85 4.81 12.27
N PRO A 476 -13.06 5.50 11.14
CA PRO A 476 -13.70 6.80 11.10
C PRO A 476 -15.22 6.66 11.11
N PRO A 477 -15.98 7.77 11.29
CA PRO A 477 -17.43 7.73 11.19
C PRO A 477 -17.89 7.32 9.79
N LEU A 478 -18.99 6.56 9.73
CA LEU A 478 -19.71 6.34 8.47
C LEU A 478 -20.64 7.53 8.21
N VAL A 479 -20.38 8.24 7.11
CA VAL A 479 -21.20 9.39 6.70
C VAL A 479 -22.09 9.00 5.53
N ILE A 480 -23.41 9.10 5.72
CA ILE A 480 -24.43 8.76 4.73
C ILE A 480 -25.15 10.04 4.31
N ASP A 481 -24.89 10.47 3.09
CA ASP A 481 -25.53 11.66 2.53
C ASP A 481 -26.77 11.28 1.71
N THR A 482 -27.92 11.70 2.21
CA THR A 482 -29.24 11.54 1.60
C THR A 482 -29.61 10.06 1.32
N PRO A 483 -29.97 9.29 2.37
CA PRO A 483 -30.32 7.87 2.22
C PRO A 483 -31.64 7.65 1.44
N ASN A 484 -32.47 8.69 1.26
CA ASN A 484 -33.65 8.64 0.42
C ASN A 484 -33.32 8.99 -1.04
N GLN A 485 -32.58 8.12 -1.71
CA GLN A 485 -32.25 8.28 -3.12
C GLN A 485 -33.31 7.67 -4.04
N GLN A 486 -33.49 8.26 -5.23
CA GLN A 486 -34.36 7.74 -6.30
C GLN A 486 -35.84 7.60 -5.86
N GLU A 487 -36.37 8.57 -5.09
CA GLU A 487 -37.76 8.62 -4.68
C GLU A 487 -38.28 7.28 -4.12
N GLN A 488 -37.59 6.74 -3.11
CA GLN A 488 -37.99 5.49 -2.46
C GLN A 488 -39.45 5.55 -1.98
N ALA A 489 -40.22 4.50 -2.24
CA ALA A 489 -41.52 4.36 -1.62
C ALA A 489 -41.41 4.43 -0.08
N SER A 490 -42.38 5.04 0.59
CA SER A 490 -42.37 5.31 2.04
C SER A 490 -41.99 4.07 2.88
N GLY A 491 -42.49 2.88 2.51
CA GLY A 491 -42.13 1.63 3.18
C GLY A 491 -40.68 1.22 2.98
N ASN A 492 -40.08 1.50 1.83
CA ASN A 492 -38.67 1.21 1.57
C ASN A 492 -37.77 2.17 2.34
N TYR A 493 -38.12 3.45 2.41
CA TYR A 493 -37.38 4.41 3.20
C TYR A 493 -37.37 4.06 4.69
N THR A 494 -38.52 3.59 5.23
CA THR A 494 -38.59 3.09 6.60
C THR A 494 -37.64 1.89 6.81
N ASN A 495 -37.56 0.96 5.85
CA ASN A 495 -36.62 -0.16 5.92
C ASN A 495 -35.16 0.30 5.84
N ILE A 496 -34.84 1.33 5.04
CA ILE A 496 -33.51 1.93 4.96
C ILE A 496 -33.11 2.48 6.33
N ILE A 497 -33.93 3.33 6.93
CA ILE A 497 -33.63 3.93 8.24
C ILE A 497 -33.54 2.86 9.33
N LYS A 498 -34.42 1.87 9.30
CA LYS A 498 -34.34 0.74 10.24
C LYS A 498 -33.04 -0.07 10.05
N SER A 499 -32.64 -0.34 8.81
CA SER A 499 -31.39 -1.06 8.54
C SER A 499 -30.17 -0.30 9.02
N ILE A 500 -30.15 1.02 8.85
CA ILE A 500 -29.10 1.89 9.40
C ILE A 500 -29.15 1.86 10.92
N SER A 501 -30.33 2.05 11.53
CA SER A 501 -30.52 2.03 12.99
C SER A 501 -30.06 0.71 13.62
N ASP A 502 -30.43 -0.42 13.01
CA ASP A 502 -30.02 -1.75 13.47
C ASP A 502 -28.49 -2.01 13.33
N GLY A 503 -27.83 -1.27 12.44
CA GLY A 503 -26.38 -1.31 12.25
C GLY A 503 -25.62 -0.36 13.17
N ILE A 504 -26.30 0.59 13.82
CA ILE A 504 -25.69 1.52 14.76
C ILE A 504 -25.23 0.75 16.00
N ASN A 505 -23.94 0.82 16.24
CA ASN A 505 -23.31 0.27 17.43
C ASN A 505 -22.71 1.42 18.23
N ASN A 506 -22.90 1.41 19.55
CA ASN A 506 -22.36 2.43 20.46
C ASN A 506 -20.83 2.51 20.45
N ASP A 507 -20.19 1.53 19.83
CA ASP A 507 -18.74 1.54 19.62
C ASP A 507 -18.27 2.27 18.36
N ARG A 508 -19.18 2.82 17.57
CA ARG A 508 -18.91 3.44 16.25
C ARG A 508 -19.62 4.77 16.13
N GLN A 509 -19.15 5.63 15.25
CA GLN A 509 -19.78 6.93 14.98
C GLN A 509 -20.42 6.95 13.60
N TYR A 510 -21.63 7.52 13.52
CA TYR A 510 -22.41 7.68 12.30
C TYR A 510 -22.84 9.13 12.13
N VAL A 511 -22.80 9.61 10.90
CA VAL A 511 -23.34 10.93 10.52
C VAL A 511 -24.31 10.72 9.37
N ILE A 512 -25.57 11.06 9.57
CA ILE A 512 -26.65 10.86 8.58
C ILE A 512 -27.20 12.23 8.18
N CYS A 513 -27.16 12.52 6.88
CA CYS A 513 -27.79 13.71 6.31
C CYS A 513 -29.13 13.31 5.67
N ALA A 514 -30.23 13.78 6.21
CA ALA A 514 -31.57 13.42 5.71
C ALA A 514 -32.53 14.61 5.73
N MET A 515 -33.60 14.51 4.94
CA MET A 515 -34.77 15.39 5.07
C MET A 515 -35.65 14.90 6.21
N GLU A 516 -36.37 15.82 6.85
CA GLU A 516 -37.34 15.46 7.87
C GLU A 516 -38.36 14.43 7.36
N HIS A 517 -38.49 13.35 8.09
CA HIS A 517 -39.43 12.27 7.77
C HIS A 517 -39.80 11.48 9.03
N LYS A 518 -41.01 10.95 9.10
CA LYS A 518 -41.50 10.17 10.25
C LYS A 518 -40.59 8.97 10.59
N ALA A 519 -39.97 8.34 9.62
CA ALA A 519 -39.05 7.23 9.84
C ALA A 519 -37.82 7.62 10.66
N LEU A 520 -37.43 8.90 10.71
CA LEU A 520 -36.26 9.37 11.46
C LEU A 520 -36.54 9.46 12.97
N GLU A 521 -37.78 9.47 13.41
CA GLU A 521 -38.12 9.59 14.83
C GLU A 521 -37.49 8.47 15.68
N GLN A 522 -37.37 7.27 15.11
CA GLN A 522 -36.76 6.13 15.79
C GLN A 522 -35.25 6.30 16.08
N ILE A 523 -34.55 7.18 15.35
CA ILE A 523 -33.11 7.45 15.53
C ILE A 523 -32.83 8.80 16.20
N LYS A 524 -33.78 9.75 16.16
CA LYS A 524 -33.62 11.08 16.75
C LYS A 524 -33.42 11.04 18.28
N THR A 525 -34.04 10.10 18.96
CA THR A 525 -33.96 9.99 20.42
C THR A 525 -32.55 9.74 20.94
N ASN A 526 -31.72 9.10 20.14
CA ASN A 526 -30.34 8.74 20.46
C ASN A 526 -29.31 9.51 19.64
N ALA A 527 -29.73 10.51 18.86
CA ALA A 527 -28.88 11.28 17.97
C ALA A 527 -28.63 12.70 18.47
N GLN A 528 -27.44 13.21 18.26
CA GLN A 528 -27.19 14.64 18.21
C GLN A 528 -27.83 15.19 16.94
N VAL A 529 -28.90 15.98 17.09
CA VAL A 529 -29.60 16.54 15.93
C VAL A 529 -29.04 17.92 15.58
N ILE A 530 -28.56 18.05 14.36
CA ILE A 530 -28.15 19.33 13.75
C ILE A 530 -29.25 19.73 12.75
N LYS A 531 -30.09 20.66 13.15
CA LYS A 531 -31.13 21.19 12.27
C LYS A 531 -30.60 22.41 11.49
N LEU A 532 -30.65 22.34 10.18
CA LEU A 532 -30.31 23.45 9.30
C LEU A 532 -31.58 24.18 8.87
N ASP A 533 -31.74 25.39 9.34
CA ASP A 533 -32.94 26.22 9.19
C ASP A 533 -32.77 27.41 8.24
N ALA A 534 -31.54 27.66 7.78
CA ALA A 534 -31.21 28.75 6.90
C ALA A 534 -30.72 28.26 5.54
N ARG A 535 -31.05 28.97 4.46
CA ARG A 535 -30.58 28.65 3.09
C ARG A 535 -29.06 28.78 2.91
N LYS A 536 -28.36 29.40 3.86
CA LYS A 536 -26.90 29.54 3.87
C LYS A 536 -26.33 28.76 5.05
N ILE A 537 -25.37 27.89 4.76
CA ILE A 537 -24.71 27.11 5.81
C ILE A 537 -23.83 27.99 6.72
N LEU A 538 -23.27 29.09 6.21
CA LEU A 538 -22.46 30.05 6.95
C LEU A 538 -23.29 31.28 7.34
N LEU A 539 -23.17 31.73 8.58
CA LEU A 539 -23.90 32.85 9.17
C LEU A 539 -22.94 33.99 9.53
N GLN A 540 -23.37 35.25 9.38
CA GLN A 540 -22.51 36.42 9.61
C GLN A 540 -22.27 36.67 11.12
N ASP A 541 -23.26 36.40 11.93
CA ASP A 541 -23.24 36.63 13.39
C ASP A 541 -22.19 35.77 14.15
N GLN A 542 -21.78 34.66 13.58
CA GLN A 542 -20.78 33.75 14.18
C GLN A 542 -19.34 34.02 13.72
N TYR A 543 -19.14 34.90 12.74
CA TYR A 543 -17.84 35.08 12.11
C TYR A 543 -16.76 35.55 13.09
N GLU A 544 -17.02 36.61 13.88
CA GLU A 544 -16.02 37.19 14.77
C GLU A 544 -15.56 36.19 15.84
N LYS A 545 -16.50 35.43 16.41
CA LYS A 545 -16.21 34.42 17.42
C LYS A 545 -15.32 33.31 16.85
N ILE A 546 -15.69 32.74 15.69
CA ILE A 546 -14.99 31.62 15.08
C ILE A 546 -13.64 32.06 14.49
N SER A 547 -13.55 33.28 13.97
CA SER A 547 -12.29 33.85 13.48
C SER A 547 -11.26 34.03 14.61
N LYS A 548 -11.68 34.42 15.81
CA LYS A 548 -10.80 34.46 17.00
C LYS A 548 -10.32 33.07 17.38
N LEU A 549 -11.22 32.10 17.49
CA LEU A 549 -10.87 30.69 17.79
C LEU A 549 -9.90 30.11 16.76
N ARG A 550 -10.09 30.41 15.47
CA ARG A 550 -9.15 30.00 14.44
C ARG A 550 -7.73 30.52 14.73
N ASN A 551 -7.61 31.79 15.08
CA ASN A 551 -6.29 32.40 15.32
C ASN A 551 -5.60 31.77 16.53
N GLU A 552 -6.31 31.51 17.61
CA GLU A 552 -5.81 30.81 18.80
C GLU A 552 -5.37 29.37 18.50
N VAL A 553 -6.10 28.68 17.63
CA VAL A 553 -5.80 27.28 17.28
C VAL A 553 -4.61 27.14 16.33
N ILE A 554 -4.40 28.12 15.44
CA ILE A 554 -3.44 28.02 14.34
C ILE A 554 -2.14 28.77 14.60
N PHE A 555 -2.19 29.85 15.38
CA PHE A 555 -1.04 30.77 15.54
C PHE A 555 -0.48 30.81 16.96
N ASP A 556 -1.22 30.37 17.98
CA ASP A 556 -0.76 30.15 19.35
C ASP A 556 -0.41 28.68 19.61
#